data_409833fa373f7be770d7bee669bc924f
#
_entry.id   409833fa373f7be770d7bee669bc924f
#
_cell.length_a   1.000
_cell.length_b   1.000
_cell.length_c   1.000
_cell.angle_alpha   90.00
_cell.angle_beta   90.00
_cell.angle_gamma   90.00
#
_symmetry.space_group_name_H-M   'P 1'
#
loop_
_entity.id
_entity.type
_entity.pdbx_description
1 polymer ?
#
loop_
_entity_poly.entity_id
_entity_poly.type
_entity_poly.pdbx_seq_one_letter_code
_entity_poly.pdbx_strand_id
1 'polypeptide(L)'
;MNRLVGCLTVLVLLVAMPAWAYDGIVEKKTFAMPAYATVGGTTIKGVRVGYETYGTLNAARDNVILVAHFYSGNSHAAGKYAASDPAPGYWDAIIGSGKPVDTDRFFVVSSDTLVNLNVKDPKTITTGPASINSDTGRPYGMSFPIVTIRDFVNVQKALLDSLGIKKLHAVMGASMGALQSFEWAAAYPDMVERIVPVIGAAELNAFGIGWLGVWAAPIMLDPRWNKGDYYGQEEPVEGLALALKIVTLHARHYGWASGAFGRKWAAAERDPSKSWDNKFAIEDTLDKIALARARASDANSFLYLAKANQLFVTGGKGSLEEGLRDVKARVLLVPAKSDLLLFPDYSRQAMEILKRHGNRVQYFEIEGEGGHLDGVLSVAKAGEAIRKFLSE
;
A
#
# COMPACT_ATOMS: atom_id res chain seq x y z
N MET A 1 41.12 -63.41 24.32
CA MET A 1 40.12 -63.10 23.31
C MET A 1 39.56 -61.69 23.60
N ASN A 2 40.24 -60.68 23.08
CA ASN A 2 39.84 -59.28 23.24
C ASN A 2 39.00 -58.85 22.02
N ARG A 3 37.76 -58.47 22.24
CA ARG A 3 36.90 -57.84 21.21
C ARG A 3 37.06 -56.32 21.31
N LEU A 4 37.67 -55.72 20.32
CA LEU A 4 37.63 -54.28 20.08
C LEU A 4 36.23 -53.93 19.52
N VAL A 5 35.53 -53.05 20.21
CA VAL A 5 34.32 -52.40 19.69
C VAL A 5 34.78 -51.06 19.07
N GLY A 6 34.74 -51.00 17.76
CA GLY A 6 35.01 -49.76 17.02
C GLY A 6 33.75 -48.85 17.06
N CYS A 7 33.91 -47.68 17.66
CA CYS A 7 32.89 -46.61 17.63
C CYS A 7 32.99 -45.88 16.28
N LEU A 8 31.99 -46.03 15.43
CA LEU A 8 31.87 -45.30 14.16
C LEU A 8 31.23 -43.91 14.43
N THR A 9 32.03 -42.88 14.45
CA THR A 9 31.56 -41.50 14.55
C THR A 9 31.07 -41.05 13.17
N VAL A 10 29.75 -40.94 12.99
CA VAL A 10 29.14 -40.37 11.78
C VAL A 10 29.26 -38.85 11.85
N LEU A 11 30.16 -38.30 11.05
CA LEU A 11 30.27 -36.83 10.87
C LEU A 11 29.15 -36.38 9.94
N VAL A 12 28.08 -35.76 10.48
CA VAL A 12 27.05 -35.11 9.68
C VAL A 12 27.60 -33.77 9.19
N LEU A 13 28.06 -33.75 7.94
CA LEU A 13 28.36 -32.51 7.23
C LEU A 13 27.04 -31.76 6.96
N LEU A 14 26.74 -30.76 7.77
CA LEU A 14 25.75 -29.73 7.44
C LEU A 14 26.28 -28.93 6.24
N VAL A 15 25.85 -29.29 5.04
CA VAL A 15 26.03 -28.45 3.85
C VAL A 15 25.14 -27.24 4.03
N ALA A 16 25.72 -26.10 4.41
CA ALA A 16 25.07 -24.82 4.34
C ALA A 16 24.71 -24.55 2.86
N MET A 17 23.43 -24.65 2.51
CA MET A 17 22.98 -24.19 1.20
C MET A 17 23.29 -22.71 1.10
N PRO A 18 23.89 -22.21 -0.02
CA PRO A 18 24.09 -20.79 -0.21
C PRO A 18 22.72 -20.11 -0.17
N ALA A 19 22.58 -19.10 0.68
CA ALA A 19 21.44 -18.19 0.63
C ALA A 19 21.49 -17.54 -0.76
N TRP A 20 20.51 -17.84 -1.61
CA TRP A 20 20.42 -17.23 -2.93
C TRP A 20 20.12 -15.75 -2.71
N ALA A 21 21.02 -14.87 -3.16
CA ALA A 21 20.80 -13.44 -3.21
C ALA A 21 19.54 -13.21 -4.06
N TYR A 22 18.69 -12.24 -3.67
CA TYR A 22 17.51 -11.85 -4.45
C TYR A 22 17.96 -11.42 -5.87
N ASP A 23 17.58 -12.17 -6.87
CA ASP A 23 17.99 -12.02 -8.28
C ASP A 23 17.06 -11.10 -9.11
N GLY A 24 16.08 -10.46 -8.46
CA GLY A 24 15.11 -9.59 -9.12
C GLY A 24 13.86 -10.32 -9.62
N ILE A 25 13.78 -11.64 -9.50
CA ILE A 25 12.57 -12.43 -9.78
C ILE A 25 11.82 -12.70 -8.48
N VAL A 26 10.52 -12.48 -8.49
CA VAL A 26 9.66 -12.63 -7.32
C VAL A 26 8.49 -13.56 -7.58
N GLU A 27 8.11 -14.31 -6.56
CA GLU A 27 6.95 -15.20 -6.58
C GLU A 27 5.79 -14.60 -5.77
N LYS A 28 4.60 -14.58 -6.37
CA LYS A 28 3.36 -14.28 -5.65
C LYS A 28 2.93 -15.49 -4.83
N LYS A 29 2.81 -15.29 -3.52
CA LYS A 29 2.38 -16.27 -2.54
C LYS A 29 0.98 -15.92 -2.01
N THR A 30 0.30 -16.90 -1.44
CA THR A 30 -1.02 -16.71 -0.82
C THR A 30 -0.94 -17.03 0.66
N PHE A 31 -1.40 -16.11 1.49
CA PHE A 31 -1.79 -16.37 2.87
C PHE A 31 -3.30 -16.58 2.94
N ALA A 32 -3.74 -17.59 3.70
CA ALA A 32 -5.15 -17.89 3.91
C ALA A 32 -5.43 -18.13 5.39
N MET A 33 -6.60 -17.67 5.85
CA MET A 33 -7.12 -17.97 7.17
C MET A 33 -8.61 -18.32 7.09
N PRO A 34 -9.10 -19.26 7.91
CA PRO A 34 -10.48 -19.74 7.83
C PRO A 34 -11.52 -18.64 8.05
N ALA A 35 -11.24 -17.73 8.97
CA ALA A 35 -12.12 -16.62 9.30
C ALA A 35 -11.33 -15.47 9.93
N TYR A 36 -11.85 -14.25 9.80
CA TYR A 36 -11.33 -13.04 10.43
C TYR A 36 -12.50 -12.24 11.01
N ALA A 37 -12.46 -11.92 12.31
CA ALA A 37 -13.40 -11.00 12.95
C ALA A 37 -12.90 -9.58 12.77
N THR A 38 -13.65 -8.73 12.05
CA THR A 38 -13.32 -7.33 11.83
C THR A 38 -13.40 -6.52 13.11
N VAL A 39 -12.77 -5.35 13.14
CA VAL A 39 -12.90 -4.38 14.26
C VAL A 39 -14.38 -4.04 14.53
N GLY A 40 -15.22 -4.01 13.49
CA GLY A 40 -16.66 -3.82 13.60
C GLY A 40 -17.43 -5.03 14.12
N GLY A 41 -16.77 -6.17 14.43
CA GLY A 41 -17.38 -7.37 15.02
C GLY A 41 -17.98 -8.36 14.01
N THR A 42 -17.97 -8.06 12.72
CA THR A 42 -18.47 -8.98 11.68
C THR A 42 -17.37 -9.95 11.25
N THR A 43 -17.73 -11.23 11.07
CA THR A 43 -16.75 -12.25 10.63
C THR A 43 -16.75 -12.41 9.11
N ILE A 44 -15.57 -12.33 8.51
CA ILE A 44 -15.30 -12.68 7.11
C ILE A 44 -14.75 -14.08 7.07
N LYS A 45 -15.40 -14.98 6.30
CA LYS A 45 -14.96 -16.38 6.14
C LYS A 45 -14.02 -16.52 4.96
N GLY A 46 -13.05 -17.43 5.05
CA GLY A 46 -12.17 -17.81 3.95
C GLY A 46 -11.30 -16.66 3.45
N VAL A 47 -10.70 -15.89 4.38
CA VAL A 47 -9.85 -14.75 4.01
C VAL A 47 -8.59 -15.21 3.31
N ARG A 48 -8.27 -14.56 2.19
CA ARG A 48 -7.04 -14.77 1.41
C ARG A 48 -6.43 -13.42 1.03
N VAL A 49 -5.12 -13.30 1.22
CA VAL A 49 -4.34 -12.15 0.74
C VAL A 49 -3.05 -12.64 0.09
N GLY A 50 -2.65 -11.98 -0.99
CA GLY A 50 -1.38 -12.22 -1.64
C GLY A 50 -0.24 -11.58 -0.87
N TYR A 51 0.96 -12.15 -1.00
CA TYR A 51 2.16 -11.52 -0.48
C TYR A 51 3.39 -11.92 -1.29
N GLU A 52 4.42 -11.14 -1.15
CA GLU A 52 5.73 -11.34 -1.78
C GLU A 52 6.83 -11.18 -0.73
N THR A 53 7.96 -11.81 -0.99
CA THR A 53 9.13 -11.72 -0.09
C THR A 53 10.39 -11.48 -0.90
N TYR A 54 11.31 -10.67 -0.34
CA TYR A 54 12.58 -10.33 -0.95
C TYR A 54 13.70 -10.49 0.09
N GLY A 55 14.82 -11.05 -0.32
CA GLY A 55 15.95 -11.34 0.58
C GLY A 55 15.73 -12.58 1.45
N THR A 56 16.55 -12.71 2.49
CA THR A 56 16.60 -13.92 3.33
C THR A 56 16.25 -13.60 4.79
N LEU A 57 15.30 -14.36 5.35
CA LEU A 57 14.96 -14.30 6.75
C LEU A 57 16.08 -14.90 7.59
N ASN A 58 16.66 -14.13 8.53
CA ASN A 58 17.70 -14.61 9.43
C ASN A 58 17.16 -15.61 10.49
N ALA A 59 18.08 -16.32 11.15
CA ALA A 59 17.69 -17.32 12.16
C ALA A 59 16.94 -16.71 13.37
N ALA A 60 17.26 -15.46 13.73
CA ALA A 60 16.59 -14.73 14.83
C ALA A 60 15.20 -14.19 14.40
N ARG A 61 14.91 -14.14 13.11
CA ARG A 61 13.66 -13.60 12.52
C ARG A 61 13.36 -12.17 12.93
N ASP A 62 14.38 -11.33 13.03
CA ASP A 62 14.31 -9.93 13.47
C ASP A 62 14.77 -8.93 12.40
N ASN A 63 15.25 -9.40 11.24
CA ASN A 63 15.65 -8.56 10.10
C ASN A 63 14.49 -8.24 9.13
N VAL A 64 13.26 -8.19 9.61
CA VAL A 64 12.07 -8.12 8.76
C VAL A 64 11.63 -6.68 8.54
N ILE A 65 11.43 -6.30 7.28
CA ILE A 65 10.78 -5.05 6.89
C ILE A 65 9.45 -5.38 6.22
N LEU A 66 8.34 -4.86 6.77
CA LEU A 66 7.03 -4.93 6.15
C LEU A 66 6.82 -3.71 5.25
N VAL A 67 6.46 -3.95 3.98
CA VAL A 67 6.09 -2.92 3.02
C VAL A 67 4.58 -2.97 2.77
N ALA A 68 3.89 -1.87 3.09
CA ALA A 68 2.46 -1.71 2.90
C ALA A 68 2.16 -0.85 1.67
N HIS A 69 1.28 -1.32 0.78
CA HIS A 69 0.99 -0.64 -0.48
C HIS A 69 0.02 0.55 -0.32
N PHE A 70 0.04 1.46 -1.30
CA PHE A 70 -0.85 2.60 -1.41
C PHE A 70 -2.23 2.20 -1.97
N TYR A 71 -3.18 3.16 -2.01
CA TYR A 71 -4.60 2.96 -2.34
C TYR A 71 -4.85 2.11 -3.61
N SER A 72 -4.13 2.37 -4.69
CA SER A 72 -4.24 1.65 -5.96
C SER A 72 -3.07 0.70 -6.22
N GLY A 73 -2.25 0.39 -5.21
CA GLY A 73 -1.16 -0.57 -5.29
C GLY A 73 -1.60 -1.99 -4.96
N ASN A 74 -0.62 -2.87 -4.94
CA ASN A 74 -0.72 -4.25 -4.48
C ASN A 74 0.61 -4.66 -3.83
N SER A 75 0.79 -5.92 -3.49
CA SER A 75 2.02 -6.41 -2.86
C SER A 75 3.26 -6.42 -3.77
N HIS A 76 3.15 -6.08 -5.06
CA HIS A 76 4.30 -6.06 -5.97
C HIS A 76 5.17 -4.82 -5.75
N ALA A 77 6.01 -4.88 -4.70
CA ALA A 77 6.84 -3.74 -4.30
C ALA A 77 8.15 -3.64 -5.10
N ALA A 78 8.77 -4.76 -5.49
CA ALA A 78 10.04 -4.77 -6.22
C ALA A 78 10.15 -6.00 -7.13
N GLY A 79 11.17 -6.01 -7.99
CA GLY A 79 11.45 -7.12 -8.91
C GLY A 79 10.38 -7.31 -9.96
N LYS A 80 10.45 -8.45 -10.65
CA LYS A 80 9.54 -8.86 -11.72
C LYS A 80 9.05 -10.28 -11.48
N TYR A 81 7.89 -10.66 -11.99
CA TYR A 81 7.45 -12.07 -11.96
C TYR A 81 8.13 -12.90 -13.05
N ALA A 82 8.49 -12.27 -14.16
CA ALA A 82 9.28 -12.84 -15.22
C ALA A 82 10.25 -11.80 -15.78
N ALA A 83 11.38 -12.23 -16.32
CA ALA A 83 12.38 -11.33 -16.93
C ALA A 83 11.78 -10.49 -18.07
N SER A 84 10.75 -11.01 -18.76
CA SER A 84 10.04 -10.35 -19.86
C SER A 84 9.03 -9.29 -19.42
N ASP A 85 8.74 -9.15 -18.10
CA ASP A 85 7.76 -8.18 -17.65
C ASP A 85 8.22 -6.75 -17.99
N PRO A 86 7.29 -5.87 -18.42
CA PRO A 86 7.64 -4.54 -18.91
C PRO A 86 8.20 -3.61 -17.83
N ALA A 87 7.77 -3.80 -16.58
CA ALA A 87 8.19 -2.99 -15.44
C ALA A 87 8.35 -3.84 -14.18
N PRO A 88 9.25 -3.46 -13.27
CA PRO A 88 9.33 -4.05 -11.94
C PRO A 88 8.27 -3.45 -11.00
N GLY A 89 8.24 -3.95 -9.75
CA GLY A 89 7.42 -3.41 -8.68
C GLY A 89 7.69 -1.92 -8.40
N TYR A 90 6.72 -1.27 -7.78
CA TYR A 90 6.65 0.21 -7.68
C TYR A 90 7.80 0.86 -6.89
N TRP A 91 8.47 0.16 -6.01
CA TRP A 91 9.61 0.61 -5.21
C TRP A 91 10.90 -0.16 -5.51
N ASP A 92 10.99 -0.78 -6.69
CA ASP A 92 12.21 -1.47 -7.12
C ASP A 92 13.44 -0.57 -7.05
N ALA A 93 13.29 0.72 -7.25
CA ALA A 93 14.38 1.69 -7.15
C ALA A 93 15.05 1.73 -5.76
N ILE A 94 14.37 1.32 -4.69
CA ILE A 94 14.88 1.36 -3.32
C ILE A 94 14.96 0.00 -2.64
N ILE A 95 14.37 -1.07 -3.19
CA ILE A 95 14.38 -2.42 -2.61
C ILE A 95 15.21 -3.35 -3.50
N GLY A 96 16.24 -3.97 -2.93
CA GLY A 96 17.12 -4.92 -3.64
C GLY A 96 18.52 -4.98 -3.03
N SER A 97 19.37 -5.84 -3.57
CA SER A 97 20.77 -5.98 -3.14
C SER A 97 21.51 -4.65 -3.27
N GLY A 98 22.15 -4.18 -2.19
CA GLY A 98 22.87 -2.92 -2.12
C GLY A 98 21.99 -1.65 -2.25
N LYS A 99 20.67 -1.77 -2.41
CA LYS A 99 19.72 -0.63 -2.47
C LYS A 99 19.43 -0.09 -1.05
N PRO A 100 18.71 1.05 -0.90
CA PRO A 100 18.37 1.62 0.42
C PRO A 100 17.72 0.63 1.38
N VAL A 101 16.79 -0.19 0.91
CA VAL A 101 16.22 -1.36 1.60
C VAL A 101 16.98 -2.58 1.07
N ASP A 102 18.11 -2.86 1.71
CA ASP A 102 19.10 -3.83 1.24
C ASP A 102 18.65 -5.26 1.52
N THR A 103 18.30 -6.01 0.48
CA THR A 103 17.86 -7.41 0.59
C THR A 103 18.96 -8.40 0.96
N ASP A 104 20.24 -7.99 0.95
CA ASP A 104 21.34 -8.80 1.50
C ASP A 104 21.33 -8.78 3.04
N ARG A 105 20.68 -7.78 3.65
CA ARG A 105 20.58 -7.58 5.09
C ARG A 105 19.17 -7.85 5.62
N PHE A 106 18.14 -7.43 4.87
CA PHE A 106 16.76 -7.45 5.30
C PHE A 106 15.94 -8.48 4.53
N PHE A 107 15.02 -9.10 5.25
CA PHE A 107 13.94 -9.86 4.68
C PHE A 107 12.71 -8.97 4.55
N VAL A 108 12.36 -8.61 3.33
CA VAL A 108 11.21 -7.74 3.05
C VAL A 108 9.98 -8.60 2.80
N VAL A 109 8.87 -8.26 3.46
CA VAL A 109 7.54 -8.83 3.21
C VAL A 109 6.65 -7.72 2.68
N SER A 110 6.00 -7.92 1.54
CA SER A 110 4.94 -7.03 1.04
C SER A 110 3.66 -7.81 0.86
N SER A 111 2.51 -7.28 1.29
CA SER A 111 1.22 -7.98 1.22
C SER A 111 0.15 -7.15 0.54
N ASP A 112 -0.77 -7.84 -0.14
CA ASP A 112 -2.06 -7.26 -0.49
C ASP A 112 -2.87 -7.02 0.80
N THR A 113 -3.80 -6.07 0.79
CA THR A 113 -4.71 -5.82 1.92
C THR A 113 -6.02 -6.60 1.76
N LEU A 114 -6.83 -6.68 2.83
CA LEU A 114 -8.26 -6.87 2.67
C LEU A 114 -8.79 -5.74 1.80
N VAL A 115 -9.59 -6.08 0.81
CA VAL A 115 -10.03 -5.18 -0.25
C VAL A 115 -8.84 -4.64 -1.06
N ASN A 116 -8.86 -4.82 -2.33
CA ASN A 116 -7.89 -4.23 -3.25
C ASN A 116 -8.60 -3.75 -4.52
N LEU A 117 -8.16 -2.63 -5.06
CA LEU A 117 -8.74 -2.05 -6.28
C LEU A 117 -8.54 -2.95 -7.50
N ASN A 118 -7.42 -3.68 -7.55
CA ASN A 118 -6.93 -4.41 -8.71
C ASN A 118 -7.40 -5.89 -8.72
N VAL A 119 -8.62 -6.19 -8.29
CA VAL A 119 -9.15 -7.57 -8.20
C VAL A 119 -9.20 -8.30 -9.53
N LYS A 120 -9.11 -7.60 -10.65
CA LYS A 120 -9.09 -8.17 -12.02
C LYS A 120 -7.67 -8.58 -12.47
N ASP A 121 -6.64 -8.14 -11.75
CA ASP A 121 -5.27 -8.60 -11.96
C ASP A 121 -5.07 -9.96 -11.29
N PRO A 122 -4.73 -11.03 -12.04
CA PRO A 122 -4.53 -12.37 -11.48
C PRO A 122 -3.35 -12.44 -10.47
N LYS A 123 -2.50 -11.43 -10.45
CA LYS A 123 -1.40 -11.30 -9.49
C LYS A 123 -1.82 -10.59 -8.19
N THR A 124 -3.02 -10.04 -8.12
CA THR A 124 -3.59 -9.47 -6.89
C THR A 124 -4.50 -10.48 -6.21
N ILE A 125 -4.18 -10.88 -4.99
CA ILE A 125 -4.96 -11.85 -4.21
C ILE A 125 -5.51 -11.14 -2.98
N THR A 126 -6.83 -10.98 -2.92
CA THR A 126 -7.51 -10.25 -1.85
C THR A 126 -8.88 -10.85 -1.57
N THR A 127 -9.36 -10.64 -0.35
CA THR A 127 -10.77 -10.87 0.01
C THR A 127 -11.44 -9.53 0.23
N GLY A 128 -12.51 -9.28 -0.51
CA GLY A 128 -13.23 -8.02 -0.53
C GLY A 128 -14.62 -8.15 -1.15
N PRO A 129 -15.25 -7.02 -1.56
CA PRO A 129 -16.61 -7.00 -2.12
C PRO A 129 -16.80 -7.92 -3.33
N ALA A 130 -15.80 -8.07 -4.18
CA ALA A 130 -15.84 -8.95 -5.36
C ALA A 130 -15.71 -10.45 -5.02
N SER A 131 -15.30 -10.79 -3.79
CA SER A 131 -15.13 -12.18 -3.36
C SER A 131 -16.48 -12.86 -3.16
N ILE A 132 -16.52 -14.19 -3.42
CA ILE A 132 -17.71 -14.99 -3.19
C ILE A 132 -17.92 -15.18 -1.69
N ASN A 133 -19.10 -14.80 -1.22
CA ASN A 133 -19.57 -15.12 0.12
C ASN A 133 -19.97 -16.58 0.18
N SER A 134 -19.29 -17.37 1.01
CA SER A 134 -19.52 -18.80 1.13
C SER A 134 -20.93 -19.17 1.65
N ASP A 135 -21.62 -18.24 2.32
CA ASP A 135 -22.94 -18.47 2.86
C ASP A 135 -24.04 -18.29 1.81
N THR A 136 -23.80 -17.49 0.76
CA THR A 136 -24.78 -17.18 -0.27
C THR A 136 -24.42 -17.73 -1.66
N GLY A 137 -23.14 -18.07 -1.89
CA GLY A 137 -22.60 -18.46 -3.19
C GLY A 137 -22.50 -17.30 -4.20
N ARG A 138 -22.70 -16.05 -3.76
CA ARG A 138 -22.67 -14.84 -4.59
C ARG A 138 -21.57 -13.90 -4.11
N PRO A 139 -21.10 -12.96 -4.94
CA PRO A 139 -20.21 -11.88 -4.49
C PRO A 139 -20.81 -11.14 -3.28
N TYR A 140 -19.95 -10.73 -2.35
CA TYR A 140 -20.40 -9.95 -1.20
C TYR A 140 -21.09 -8.64 -1.60
N GLY A 141 -20.58 -7.95 -2.63
CA GLY A 141 -21.05 -6.61 -2.97
C GLY A 141 -20.95 -5.68 -1.77
N MET A 142 -21.98 -4.86 -1.57
CA MET A 142 -22.09 -3.94 -0.43
C MET A 142 -22.49 -4.65 0.89
N SER A 143 -22.71 -5.95 0.88
CA SER A 143 -22.85 -6.74 2.13
C SER A 143 -21.50 -7.11 2.76
N PHE A 144 -20.38 -6.86 2.07
CA PHE A 144 -19.06 -7.00 2.67
C PHE A 144 -18.95 -6.09 3.90
N PRO A 145 -18.43 -6.56 5.04
CA PRO A 145 -18.36 -5.70 6.22
C PRO A 145 -17.46 -4.48 5.99
N ILE A 146 -17.78 -3.35 6.61
CA ILE A 146 -16.89 -2.20 6.63
C ILE A 146 -15.60 -2.61 7.33
N VAL A 147 -14.49 -2.44 6.62
CA VAL A 147 -13.13 -2.70 7.12
C VAL A 147 -12.38 -1.38 7.30
N THR A 148 -11.42 -1.38 8.21
CA THR A 148 -10.59 -0.23 8.57
C THR A 148 -9.12 -0.51 8.28
N ILE A 149 -8.26 0.49 8.38
CA ILE A 149 -6.81 0.31 8.29
C ILE A 149 -6.31 -0.67 9.38
N ARG A 150 -6.95 -0.69 10.57
CA ARG A 150 -6.67 -1.67 11.63
C ARG A 150 -6.95 -3.11 11.17
N ASP A 151 -8.00 -3.34 10.38
CA ASP A 151 -8.31 -4.66 9.84
C ASP A 151 -7.23 -5.13 8.86
N PHE A 152 -6.70 -4.23 8.02
CA PHE A 152 -5.57 -4.53 7.14
C PHE A 152 -4.34 -4.96 7.94
N VAL A 153 -4.00 -4.18 8.96
CA VAL A 153 -2.87 -4.43 9.86
C VAL A 153 -3.04 -5.75 10.61
N ASN A 154 -4.23 -6.08 11.08
CA ASN A 154 -4.50 -7.34 11.79
C ASN A 154 -4.35 -8.57 10.89
N VAL A 155 -4.78 -8.50 9.62
CA VAL A 155 -4.57 -9.58 8.64
C VAL A 155 -3.09 -9.72 8.28
N GLN A 156 -2.36 -8.62 8.11
CA GLN A 156 -0.90 -8.63 7.94
C GLN A 156 -0.20 -9.24 9.15
N LYS A 157 -0.68 -8.94 10.36
CA LYS A 157 -0.14 -9.54 11.60
C LYS A 157 -0.32 -11.06 11.61
N ALA A 158 -1.49 -11.56 11.22
CA ALA A 158 -1.74 -12.98 11.10
C ALA A 158 -0.84 -13.64 10.05
N LEU A 159 -0.60 -12.99 8.89
CA LEU A 159 0.38 -13.43 7.91
C LEU A 159 1.78 -13.55 8.52
N LEU A 160 2.27 -12.51 9.21
CA LEU A 160 3.60 -12.50 9.82
C LEU A 160 3.72 -13.56 10.91
N ASP A 161 2.66 -13.78 11.70
CA ASP A 161 2.62 -14.86 12.69
C ASP A 161 2.75 -16.24 12.05
N SER A 162 2.10 -16.45 10.89
CA SER A 162 2.20 -17.71 10.14
C SER A 162 3.61 -17.97 9.61
N LEU A 163 4.39 -16.90 9.37
CA LEU A 163 5.80 -16.97 9.01
C LEU A 163 6.72 -17.08 10.25
N GLY A 164 6.16 -17.08 11.46
CA GLY A 164 6.90 -17.13 12.72
C GLY A 164 7.66 -15.83 13.05
N ILE A 165 7.26 -14.69 12.44
CA ILE A 165 7.86 -13.38 12.65
C ILE A 165 7.23 -12.69 13.85
N LYS A 166 8.04 -12.32 14.84
CA LYS A 166 7.60 -11.69 16.10
C LYS A 166 8.13 -10.27 16.29
N LYS A 167 9.07 -9.86 15.45
CA LYS A 167 9.69 -8.53 15.47
C LYS A 167 9.77 -7.99 14.05
N LEU A 168 9.54 -6.69 13.91
CA LEU A 168 9.71 -5.95 12.69
C LEU A 168 10.82 -4.91 12.88
N HIS A 169 11.89 -5.05 12.11
CA HIS A 169 12.92 -4.03 12.03
C HIS A 169 12.34 -2.69 11.59
N ALA A 170 11.45 -2.75 10.58
CA ALA A 170 10.67 -1.58 10.17
C ALA A 170 9.33 -1.95 9.53
N VAL A 171 8.37 -1.01 9.58
CA VAL A 171 7.19 -0.96 8.70
C VAL A 171 7.28 0.30 7.86
N MET A 172 7.12 0.16 6.55
CA MET A 172 7.15 1.29 5.64
C MET A 172 6.08 1.20 4.57
N GLY A 173 5.63 2.35 4.07
CA GLY A 173 4.63 2.37 3.03
C GLY A 173 4.31 3.77 2.57
N ALA A 174 3.76 3.89 1.33
CA ALA A 174 3.35 5.16 0.75
C ALA A 174 1.84 5.37 0.91
N SER A 175 1.42 6.62 1.17
CA SER A 175 0.01 7.01 1.18
C SER A 175 -0.82 6.16 2.15
N MET A 176 -1.81 5.40 1.69
CA MET A 176 -2.53 4.42 2.52
C MET A 176 -1.57 3.41 3.21
N GLY A 177 -0.41 3.11 2.61
CA GLY A 177 0.63 2.31 3.25
C GLY A 177 1.31 3.03 4.41
N ALA A 178 1.39 4.36 4.36
CA ALA A 178 1.87 5.16 5.48
C ALA A 178 0.87 5.17 6.65
N LEU A 179 -0.44 5.22 6.35
CA LEU A 179 -1.49 5.07 7.36
C LEU A 179 -1.34 3.71 8.07
N GLN A 180 -1.10 2.64 7.30
CA GLN A 180 -0.84 1.31 7.84
C GLN A 180 0.43 1.30 8.70
N SER A 181 1.49 2.03 8.32
CA SER A 181 2.74 2.11 9.11
C SER A 181 2.50 2.74 10.48
N PHE A 182 1.74 3.84 10.56
CA PHE A 182 1.34 4.44 11.82
C PHE A 182 0.48 3.48 12.66
N GLU A 183 -0.48 2.83 12.01
CA GLU A 183 -1.38 1.90 12.68
C GLU A 183 -0.64 0.68 13.25
N TRP A 184 0.35 0.14 12.52
CA TRP A 184 1.23 -0.91 13.00
C TRP A 184 1.96 -0.52 14.29
N ALA A 185 2.53 0.70 14.31
CA ALA A 185 3.28 1.20 15.46
C ALA A 185 2.40 1.42 16.70
N ALA A 186 1.13 1.80 16.51
CA ALA A 186 0.19 1.98 17.62
C ALA A 186 -0.46 0.67 18.07
N ALA A 187 -0.76 -0.24 17.11
CA ALA A 187 -1.42 -1.52 17.41
C ALA A 187 -0.47 -2.54 18.05
N TYR A 188 0.79 -2.55 17.62
CA TYR A 188 1.80 -3.53 18.01
C TYR A 188 3.12 -2.85 18.42
N PRO A 189 3.10 -1.95 19.42
CA PRO A 189 4.25 -1.10 19.76
C PRO A 189 5.49 -1.87 20.21
N ASP A 190 5.33 -3.08 20.75
CA ASP A 190 6.44 -3.92 21.17
C ASP A 190 7.02 -4.79 20.04
N MET A 191 6.32 -4.85 18.91
CA MET A 191 6.74 -5.59 17.73
C MET A 191 7.50 -4.72 16.71
N VAL A 192 7.20 -3.42 16.64
CA VAL A 192 7.69 -2.51 15.61
C VAL A 192 8.81 -1.61 16.16
N GLU A 193 10.02 -1.73 15.62
CA GLU A 193 11.15 -0.90 16.06
C GLU A 193 11.19 0.45 15.33
N ARG A 194 10.82 0.49 14.05
CA ARG A 194 10.87 1.68 13.20
C ARG A 194 9.65 1.76 12.29
N ILE A 195 9.25 2.99 11.94
CA ILE A 195 8.31 3.23 10.84
C ILE A 195 8.86 4.26 9.87
N VAL A 196 8.56 4.07 8.58
CA VAL A 196 8.90 5.01 7.50
C VAL A 196 7.62 5.34 6.71
N PRO A 197 6.76 6.22 7.25
CA PRO A 197 5.58 6.71 6.53
C PRO A 197 6.01 7.65 5.40
N VAL A 198 5.73 7.26 4.14
CA VAL A 198 6.05 8.05 2.94
C VAL A 198 4.77 8.68 2.42
N ILE A 199 4.78 10.00 2.14
CA ILE A 199 3.59 10.75 1.66
C ILE A 199 2.31 10.40 2.43
N GLY A 200 2.36 10.44 3.75
CA GLY A 200 1.32 9.94 4.64
C GLY A 200 0.80 10.96 5.62
N ALA A 201 -0.25 10.55 6.33
CA ALA A 201 -0.82 11.25 7.48
C ALA A 201 -1.08 10.25 8.61
N ALA A 202 -1.04 10.71 9.85
CA ALA A 202 -1.37 9.88 11.00
C ALA A 202 -2.88 9.88 11.33
N GLU A 203 -3.65 10.70 10.63
CA GLU A 203 -5.12 10.67 10.58
C GLU A 203 -5.62 11.25 9.25
N LEU A 204 -6.86 10.94 8.87
CA LEU A 204 -7.59 11.69 7.84
C LEU A 204 -8.48 12.73 8.54
N ASN A 205 -8.13 14.00 8.39
CA ASN A 205 -8.93 15.10 8.92
C ASN A 205 -10.18 15.37 8.05
N ALA A 206 -11.01 16.34 8.47
CA ALA A 206 -12.26 16.68 7.78
C ALA A 206 -12.07 16.99 6.27
N PHE A 207 -10.94 17.62 5.87
CA PHE A 207 -10.65 17.93 4.47
C PHE A 207 -10.37 16.66 3.65
N GLY A 208 -9.55 15.75 4.17
CA GLY A 208 -9.29 14.45 3.54
C GLY A 208 -10.56 13.58 3.47
N ILE A 209 -11.36 13.55 4.54
CA ILE A 209 -12.67 12.86 4.56
C ILE A 209 -13.58 13.42 3.46
N GLY A 210 -13.67 14.74 3.32
CA GLY A 210 -14.46 15.39 2.28
C GLY A 210 -14.00 15.00 0.87
N TRP A 211 -12.70 15.02 0.60
CA TRP A 211 -12.16 14.62 -0.70
C TRP A 211 -12.44 13.16 -1.05
N LEU A 212 -12.34 12.24 -0.09
CA LEU A 212 -12.71 10.84 -0.32
C LEU A 212 -14.21 10.68 -0.65
N GLY A 213 -15.07 11.54 -0.10
CA GLY A 213 -16.48 11.63 -0.49
C GLY A 213 -16.65 12.10 -1.93
N VAL A 214 -15.88 13.11 -2.36
CA VAL A 214 -15.88 13.58 -3.76
C VAL A 214 -15.38 12.49 -4.71
N TRP A 215 -14.38 11.71 -4.33
CA TRP A 215 -13.91 10.58 -5.14
C TRP A 215 -14.98 9.49 -5.30
N ALA A 216 -15.73 9.20 -4.25
CA ALA A 216 -16.75 8.14 -4.25
C ALA A 216 -18.02 8.52 -5.03
N ALA A 217 -18.39 9.80 -5.06
CA ALA A 217 -19.67 10.27 -5.60
C ALA A 217 -19.95 9.85 -7.05
N PRO A 218 -19.00 9.94 -8.02
CA PRO A 218 -19.26 9.55 -9.40
C PRO A 218 -19.69 8.08 -9.55
N ILE A 219 -19.11 7.18 -8.74
CA ILE A 219 -19.46 5.75 -8.77
C ILE A 219 -20.90 5.57 -8.30
N MET A 220 -21.28 6.21 -7.20
CA MET A 220 -22.62 6.08 -6.63
C MET A 220 -23.71 6.76 -7.49
N LEU A 221 -23.33 7.70 -8.35
CA LEU A 221 -24.23 8.36 -9.32
C LEU A 221 -24.37 7.58 -10.63
N ASP A 222 -23.47 6.64 -10.94
CA ASP A 222 -23.59 5.80 -12.15
C ASP A 222 -24.74 4.80 -11.96
N PRO A 223 -25.80 4.82 -12.81
CA PRO A 223 -26.93 3.89 -12.68
C PRO A 223 -26.51 2.42 -12.69
N ARG A 224 -25.41 2.07 -13.40
CA ARG A 224 -24.90 0.71 -13.49
C ARG A 224 -24.26 0.22 -12.20
N TRP A 225 -23.90 1.12 -11.28
CA TRP A 225 -23.46 0.71 -9.95
C TRP A 225 -24.53 -0.06 -9.18
N ASN A 226 -25.82 0.22 -9.44
CA ASN A 226 -26.96 -0.51 -8.90
C ASN A 226 -26.83 -0.79 -7.39
N LYS A 227 -26.49 0.23 -6.61
CA LYS A 227 -26.22 0.11 -5.15
C LYS A 227 -25.18 -0.97 -4.80
N GLY A 228 -24.26 -1.25 -5.72
CA GLY A 228 -23.18 -2.23 -5.57
C GLY A 228 -23.52 -3.65 -6.03
N ASP A 229 -24.72 -3.90 -6.52
CA ASP A 229 -25.14 -5.20 -7.06
C ASP A 229 -25.01 -5.24 -8.60
N TYR A 230 -23.76 -5.13 -9.10
CA TYR A 230 -23.46 -5.13 -10.53
C TYR A 230 -22.62 -6.35 -10.99
N TYR A 231 -22.16 -7.19 -10.07
CA TYR A 231 -21.35 -8.36 -10.43
C TYR A 231 -22.13 -9.33 -11.32
N GLY A 232 -21.55 -9.67 -12.48
CA GLY A 232 -22.21 -10.48 -13.50
C GLY A 232 -23.17 -9.68 -14.40
N GLN A 233 -23.20 -8.36 -14.28
CA GLN A 233 -23.98 -7.43 -15.10
C GLN A 233 -23.04 -6.38 -15.74
N GLU A 234 -23.62 -5.29 -16.29
CA GLU A 234 -22.83 -4.16 -16.77
C GLU A 234 -22.22 -3.39 -15.60
N GLU A 235 -20.89 -3.22 -15.64
CA GLU A 235 -20.14 -2.55 -14.58
C GLU A 235 -20.25 -1.02 -14.70
N PRO A 236 -20.15 -0.26 -13.55
CA PRO A 236 -20.18 1.20 -13.55
C PRO A 236 -18.84 1.80 -13.98
N VAL A 237 -18.40 1.47 -15.20
CA VAL A 237 -17.07 1.85 -15.74
C VAL A 237 -16.94 3.36 -15.88
N GLU A 238 -18.02 4.07 -16.26
CA GLU A 238 -18.00 5.53 -16.47
C GLU A 238 -17.88 6.27 -15.15
N GLY A 239 -18.68 5.88 -14.15
CA GLY A 239 -18.59 6.44 -12.79
C GLY A 239 -17.22 6.19 -12.16
N LEU A 240 -16.71 4.96 -12.28
CA LEU A 240 -15.37 4.61 -11.79
C LEU A 240 -14.27 5.36 -12.55
N ALA A 241 -14.41 5.54 -13.87
CA ALA A 241 -13.45 6.32 -14.66
C ALA A 241 -13.42 7.79 -14.20
N LEU A 242 -14.58 8.40 -13.97
CA LEU A 242 -14.62 9.77 -13.47
C LEU A 242 -14.02 9.89 -12.06
N ALA A 243 -14.29 8.93 -11.17
CA ALA A 243 -13.65 8.87 -9.86
C ALA A 243 -12.11 8.79 -9.98
N LEU A 244 -11.60 7.89 -10.83
CA LEU A 244 -10.16 7.73 -11.06
C LEU A 244 -9.51 8.92 -11.78
N LYS A 245 -10.27 9.65 -12.62
CA LYS A 245 -9.84 10.92 -13.22
C LYS A 245 -9.61 11.98 -12.14
N ILE A 246 -10.56 12.12 -11.20
CA ILE A 246 -10.45 13.04 -10.06
C ILE A 246 -9.24 12.66 -9.20
N VAL A 247 -9.10 11.38 -8.84
CA VAL A 247 -7.92 10.87 -8.07
C VAL A 247 -6.61 11.18 -8.79
N THR A 248 -6.55 10.94 -10.10
CA THR A 248 -5.33 11.15 -10.88
C THR A 248 -4.90 12.62 -10.88
N LEU A 249 -5.84 13.54 -11.04
CA LEU A 249 -5.55 14.97 -11.01
C LEU A 249 -5.20 15.45 -9.59
N HIS A 250 -5.94 15.00 -8.57
CA HIS A 250 -5.71 15.36 -7.17
C HIS A 250 -4.35 14.87 -6.64
N ALA A 251 -3.87 13.70 -7.14
CA ALA A 251 -2.56 13.17 -6.78
C ALA A 251 -1.39 13.86 -7.49
N ARG A 252 -1.64 14.85 -8.36
CA ARG A 252 -0.61 15.58 -9.11
C ARG A 252 -0.52 17.05 -8.65
N HIS A 253 0.67 17.62 -8.80
CA HIS A 253 0.90 19.04 -8.62
C HIS A 253 0.63 19.80 -9.93
N TYR A 254 0.20 21.06 -9.82
CA TYR A 254 -0.06 21.89 -10.99
C TYR A 254 1.18 22.12 -11.88
N GLY A 255 2.39 22.09 -11.30
CA GLY A 255 3.64 22.14 -12.04
C GLY A 255 3.79 21.00 -13.04
N TRP A 256 3.44 19.77 -12.65
CA TRP A 256 3.36 18.64 -13.58
C TRP A 256 2.39 18.91 -14.73
N ALA A 257 1.19 19.38 -14.43
CA ALA A 257 0.18 19.66 -15.47
C ALA A 257 0.65 20.75 -16.44
N SER A 258 1.20 21.84 -15.91
CA SER A 258 1.73 22.97 -16.71
C SER A 258 2.92 22.53 -17.57
N GLY A 259 3.87 21.78 -17.02
CA GLY A 259 5.05 21.33 -17.75
C GLY A 259 4.75 20.31 -18.85
N ALA A 260 3.87 19.34 -18.57
CA ALA A 260 3.53 18.28 -19.53
C ALA A 260 2.60 18.75 -20.66
N PHE A 261 1.61 19.58 -20.34
CA PHE A 261 0.50 19.91 -21.26
C PHE A 261 0.43 21.37 -21.64
N GLY A 262 0.69 22.31 -20.71
CA GLY A 262 0.44 23.73 -20.92
C GLY A 262 -1.02 23.97 -21.33
N ARG A 263 -1.23 24.70 -22.42
CA ARG A 263 -2.55 24.94 -23.02
C ARG A 263 -2.72 24.24 -24.38
N LYS A 264 -2.01 23.14 -24.61
CA LYS A 264 -2.06 22.39 -25.88
C LYS A 264 -3.45 21.79 -26.09
N TRP A 265 -3.93 21.82 -27.33
CA TRP A 265 -5.15 21.09 -27.75
C TRP A 265 -4.87 19.60 -27.93
N ALA A 266 -5.88 18.78 -27.75
CA ALA A 266 -5.77 17.33 -27.93
C ALA A 266 -5.49 16.96 -29.39
N ALA A 267 -6.03 17.74 -30.36
CA ALA A 267 -5.74 17.64 -31.78
C ALA A 267 -5.63 19.07 -32.38
N ALA A 268 -4.67 19.28 -33.25
CA ALA A 268 -4.33 20.61 -33.76
C ALA A 268 -5.50 21.31 -34.51
N GLU A 269 -6.34 20.53 -35.16
CA GLU A 269 -7.51 20.97 -35.91
C GLU A 269 -8.78 21.13 -35.09
N ARG A 270 -8.76 20.74 -33.79
CA ARG A 270 -9.92 20.78 -32.90
C ARG A 270 -9.79 21.90 -31.88
N ASP A 271 -10.13 23.11 -32.30
CA ASP A 271 -10.14 24.29 -31.43
C ASP A 271 -11.21 24.15 -30.31
N PRO A 272 -10.83 24.12 -29.01
CA PRO A 272 -11.78 24.03 -27.90
C PRO A 272 -12.78 25.19 -27.82
N SER A 273 -12.50 26.32 -28.46
CA SER A 273 -13.44 27.45 -28.52
C SER A 273 -14.60 27.23 -29.52
N LYS A 274 -14.52 26.22 -30.37
CA LYS A 274 -15.47 25.99 -31.45
C LYS A 274 -16.47 24.88 -31.18
N SER A 275 -16.20 23.97 -30.25
CA SER A 275 -17.10 22.89 -29.85
C SER A 275 -16.81 22.42 -28.46
N TRP A 276 -17.86 22.04 -27.72
CA TRP A 276 -17.75 21.40 -26.40
C TRP A 276 -17.01 20.04 -26.46
N ASP A 277 -17.05 19.36 -27.61
CA ASP A 277 -16.36 18.06 -27.82
C ASP A 277 -14.86 18.20 -28.10
N ASN A 278 -14.38 19.41 -28.37
CA ASN A 278 -12.96 19.68 -28.57
C ASN A 278 -12.27 19.86 -27.21
N LYS A 279 -11.23 19.08 -26.97
CA LYS A 279 -10.57 18.99 -25.66
C LYS A 279 -9.18 19.58 -25.68
N PHE A 280 -8.74 20.06 -24.51
CA PHE A 280 -7.32 20.26 -24.23
C PHE A 280 -6.61 18.91 -24.06
N ALA A 281 -5.32 18.86 -24.34
CA ALA A 281 -4.51 17.63 -24.25
C ALA A 281 -4.55 16.95 -22.87
N ILE A 282 -4.62 17.76 -21.80
CA ILE A 282 -4.74 17.23 -20.43
C ILE A 282 -6.08 16.50 -20.21
N GLU A 283 -7.19 17.04 -20.74
CA GLU A 283 -8.50 16.41 -20.58
C GLU A 283 -8.55 15.05 -21.27
N ASP A 284 -8.12 14.99 -22.55
CA ASP A 284 -8.07 13.76 -23.32
C ASP A 284 -7.14 12.71 -22.68
N THR A 285 -5.99 13.13 -22.18
CA THR A 285 -5.04 12.24 -21.50
C THR A 285 -5.62 11.67 -20.21
N LEU A 286 -6.24 12.52 -19.37
CA LEU A 286 -6.87 12.08 -18.12
C LEU A 286 -8.04 11.13 -18.40
N ASP A 287 -8.85 11.37 -19.44
CA ASP A 287 -9.94 10.48 -19.82
C ASP A 287 -9.44 9.10 -20.24
N LYS A 288 -8.39 9.04 -21.07
CA LYS A 288 -7.78 7.79 -21.51
C LYS A 288 -7.18 6.98 -20.35
N ILE A 289 -6.41 7.63 -19.48
CA ILE A 289 -5.81 6.99 -18.29
C ILE A 289 -6.90 6.48 -17.36
N ALA A 290 -7.90 7.30 -17.07
CA ALA A 290 -8.98 6.97 -16.16
C ALA A 290 -9.82 5.79 -16.66
N LEU A 291 -10.18 5.78 -17.95
CA LEU A 291 -10.93 4.69 -18.56
C LEU A 291 -10.16 3.37 -18.56
N ALA A 292 -8.87 3.40 -18.89
CA ALA A 292 -8.02 2.22 -18.87
C ALA A 292 -7.92 1.62 -17.45
N ARG A 293 -7.73 2.50 -16.44
CA ARG A 293 -7.71 2.09 -15.03
C ARG A 293 -9.06 1.55 -14.56
N ALA A 294 -10.18 2.18 -14.92
CA ALA A 294 -11.52 1.74 -14.52
C ALA A 294 -11.82 0.32 -15.01
N ARG A 295 -11.44 -0.01 -16.24
CA ARG A 295 -11.62 -1.35 -16.79
C ARG A 295 -10.83 -2.44 -16.05
N ALA A 296 -9.71 -2.08 -15.45
CA ALA A 296 -8.86 -2.97 -14.65
C ALA A 296 -9.21 -2.99 -13.14
N SER A 297 -10.12 -2.12 -12.70
CA SER A 297 -10.43 -1.90 -11.29
C SER A 297 -11.86 -2.33 -10.93
N ASP A 298 -12.14 -2.43 -9.62
CA ASP A 298 -13.45 -2.76 -9.08
C ASP A 298 -14.05 -1.57 -8.31
N ALA A 299 -15.28 -1.19 -8.64
CA ALA A 299 -15.93 0.00 -8.10
C ALA A 299 -16.29 -0.13 -6.62
N ASN A 300 -16.79 -1.29 -6.18
CA ASN A 300 -17.07 -1.51 -4.76
C ASN A 300 -15.80 -1.50 -3.93
N SER A 301 -14.73 -2.14 -4.42
CA SER A 301 -13.42 -2.10 -3.74
C SER A 301 -12.90 -0.67 -3.61
N PHE A 302 -13.09 0.18 -4.63
CA PHE A 302 -12.77 1.61 -4.54
C PHE A 302 -13.50 2.28 -3.36
N LEU A 303 -14.81 2.04 -3.23
CA LEU A 303 -15.64 2.64 -2.17
C LEU A 303 -15.24 2.16 -0.78
N TYR A 304 -14.92 0.87 -0.64
CA TYR A 304 -14.46 0.29 0.64
C TYR A 304 -13.10 0.82 1.05
N LEU A 305 -12.15 0.96 0.12
CA LEU A 305 -10.86 1.60 0.38
C LEU A 305 -11.04 3.08 0.77
N ALA A 306 -11.90 3.82 0.08
CA ALA A 306 -12.23 5.20 0.46
C ALA A 306 -12.76 5.26 1.89
N LYS A 307 -13.70 4.37 2.24
CA LYS A 307 -14.26 4.29 3.58
C LYS A 307 -13.21 3.94 4.64
N ALA A 308 -12.34 2.97 4.39
CA ALA A 308 -11.27 2.59 5.31
C ALA A 308 -10.32 3.77 5.61
N ASN A 309 -10.00 4.56 4.57
CA ASN A 309 -9.18 5.77 4.73
C ASN A 309 -9.96 6.88 5.50
N GLN A 310 -11.24 7.13 5.19
CA GLN A 310 -12.06 8.11 5.92
C GLN A 310 -12.14 7.83 7.43
N LEU A 311 -12.16 6.57 7.82
CA LEU A 311 -12.26 6.12 9.21
C LEU A 311 -10.92 6.16 9.95
N PHE A 312 -9.82 6.51 9.28
CA PHE A 312 -8.49 6.37 9.84
C PHE A 312 -8.13 7.52 10.79
N VAL A 313 -7.85 7.14 12.01
CA VAL A 313 -7.02 7.83 12.99
C VAL A 313 -6.11 6.79 13.65
N THR A 314 -4.84 7.09 13.82
CA THR A 314 -3.85 6.16 14.41
C THR A 314 -4.37 5.59 15.73
N GLY A 315 -4.25 4.27 15.88
CA GLY A 315 -4.68 3.57 17.09
C GLY A 315 -6.18 3.41 17.24
N GLY A 316 -7.01 3.94 16.31
CA GLY A 316 -8.48 3.90 16.43
C GLY A 316 -9.01 4.66 17.64
N LYS A 317 -8.29 5.73 18.07
CA LYS A 317 -8.64 6.55 19.24
C LYS A 317 -9.53 7.75 18.86
N GLY A 318 -9.97 8.51 19.87
CA GLY A 318 -10.80 9.69 19.70
C GLY A 318 -10.08 10.90 19.10
N SER A 319 -8.73 10.91 19.15
CA SER A 319 -7.90 11.99 18.62
C SER A 319 -6.53 11.48 18.15
N LEU A 320 -5.89 12.26 17.27
CA LEU A 320 -4.53 12.01 16.83
C LEU A 320 -3.52 12.00 17.98
N GLU A 321 -3.66 12.91 18.95
CA GLU A 321 -2.80 13.00 20.14
C GLU A 321 -2.83 11.70 20.95
N GLU A 322 -4.04 11.16 21.18
CA GLU A 322 -4.21 9.89 21.89
C GLU A 322 -3.68 8.70 21.08
N GLY A 323 -3.92 8.70 19.78
CA GLY A 323 -3.48 7.62 18.88
C GLY A 323 -1.97 7.49 18.80
N LEU A 324 -1.26 8.61 18.75
CA LEU A 324 0.20 8.61 18.66
C LEU A 324 0.90 8.35 20.01
N ARG A 325 0.18 8.38 21.14
CA ARG A 325 0.75 8.13 22.47
C ARG A 325 1.28 6.70 22.62
N ASP A 326 0.64 5.73 21.96
CA ASP A 326 1.03 4.32 22.07
C ASP A 326 2.23 3.96 21.17
N VAL A 327 2.65 4.85 20.27
CA VAL A 327 3.78 4.64 19.37
C VAL A 327 5.11 4.67 20.14
N LYS A 328 5.83 3.56 20.13
CA LYS A 328 7.19 3.43 20.70
C LYS A 328 8.29 3.46 19.64
N ALA A 329 7.93 3.22 18.41
CA ALA A 329 8.84 3.13 17.27
C ALA A 329 9.63 4.42 17.03
N ARG A 330 10.86 4.29 16.53
CA ARG A 330 11.55 5.40 15.86
C ARG A 330 10.84 5.71 14.55
N VAL A 331 10.79 6.97 14.16
CA VAL A 331 10.00 7.43 13.01
C VAL A 331 10.86 8.23 12.03
N LEU A 332 10.82 7.85 10.75
CA LEU A 332 11.30 8.70 9.65
C LEU A 332 10.10 9.11 8.79
N LEU A 333 9.71 10.37 8.86
CA LEU A 333 8.64 10.92 8.05
C LEU A 333 9.21 11.37 6.70
N VAL A 334 8.58 10.93 5.61
CA VAL A 334 9.04 11.20 4.23
C VAL A 334 7.89 11.78 3.39
N PRO A 335 7.44 13.04 3.63
CA PRO A 335 6.46 13.70 2.78
C PRO A 335 7.08 14.13 1.45
N ALA A 336 6.23 14.45 0.46
CA ALA A 336 6.64 15.12 -0.77
C ALA A 336 6.24 16.61 -0.70
N LYS A 337 7.15 17.50 -1.03
CA LYS A 337 6.99 18.97 -0.90
C LYS A 337 5.78 19.51 -1.65
N SER A 338 5.52 18.97 -2.83
CA SER A 338 4.44 19.41 -3.72
C SER A 338 3.14 18.58 -3.56
N ASP A 339 3.02 17.78 -2.50
CA ASP A 339 1.84 16.96 -2.26
C ASP A 339 0.64 17.83 -1.89
N LEU A 340 -0.43 17.77 -2.71
CA LEU A 340 -1.69 18.46 -2.52
C LEU A 340 -2.81 17.55 -2.01
N LEU A 341 -2.51 16.26 -1.81
CA LEU A 341 -3.46 15.26 -1.31
C LEU A 341 -3.23 15.01 0.19
N LEU A 342 -2.00 14.64 0.57
CA LEU A 342 -1.57 14.51 1.95
C LEU A 342 -0.43 15.49 2.21
N PHE A 343 -0.79 16.72 2.54
CA PHE A 343 0.13 17.84 2.69
C PHE A 343 1.30 17.53 3.63
N PRO A 344 2.50 18.07 3.38
CA PRO A 344 3.63 17.96 4.31
C PRO A 344 3.31 18.38 5.75
N ASP A 345 2.33 19.28 5.92
CA ASP A 345 1.89 19.74 7.25
C ASP A 345 1.31 18.64 8.12
N TYR A 346 0.69 17.60 7.54
CA TYR A 346 0.22 16.43 8.29
C TYR A 346 1.39 15.66 8.92
N SER A 347 2.49 15.52 8.17
CA SER A 347 3.72 14.92 8.69
C SER A 347 4.37 15.80 9.76
N ARG A 348 4.38 17.13 9.59
CA ARG A 348 4.91 18.07 10.61
C ARG A 348 4.10 18.02 11.89
N GLN A 349 2.77 18.00 11.80
CA GLN A 349 1.88 17.85 12.95
C GLN A 349 2.15 16.55 13.72
N ALA A 350 2.21 15.42 12.99
CA ALA A 350 2.55 14.13 13.59
C ALA A 350 3.94 14.15 14.25
N MET A 351 4.94 14.77 13.61
CA MET A 351 6.28 14.92 14.18
C MET A 351 6.28 15.67 15.51
N GLU A 352 5.56 16.78 15.61
CA GLU A 352 5.48 17.58 16.83
C GLU A 352 4.84 16.79 17.98
N ILE A 353 3.75 16.06 17.70
CA ILE A 353 3.07 15.23 18.70
C ILE A 353 4.01 14.11 19.17
N LEU A 354 4.60 13.37 18.24
CA LEU A 354 5.51 12.27 18.56
C LEU A 354 6.72 12.75 19.37
N LYS A 355 7.30 13.91 19.03
CA LYS A 355 8.41 14.49 19.81
C LYS A 355 7.98 14.86 21.23
N ARG A 356 6.76 15.40 21.42
CA ARG A 356 6.23 15.67 22.78
C ARG A 356 6.06 14.38 23.60
N HIS A 357 5.75 13.25 22.94
CA HIS A 357 5.66 11.93 23.57
C HIS A 357 7.03 11.26 23.78
N GLY A 358 8.15 11.91 23.40
CA GLY A 358 9.50 11.41 23.57
C GLY A 358 10.03 10.51 22.47
N ASN A 359 9.31 10.36 21.36
CA ASN A 359 9.78 9.56 20.22
C ASN A 359 10.97 10.19 19.51
N ARG A 360 11.87 9.35 18.98
CA ARG A 360 12.92 9.78 18.05
C ARG A 360 12.33 9.91 16.65
N VAL A 361 12.23 11.16 16.18
CA VAL A 361 11.62 11.46 14.86
C VAL A 361 12.63 12.17 13.97
N GLN A 362 12.83 11.62 12.79
CA GLN A 362 13.54 12.23 11.67
C GLN A 362 12.53 12.66 10.60
N TYR A 363 12.92 13.63 9.77
CA TYR A 363 12.07 14.19 8.72
C TYR A 363 12.92 14.43 7.48
N PHE A 364 12.48 13.92 6.35
CA PHE A 364 13.08 14.13 5.04
C PHE A 364 12.00 14.46 4.01
N GLU A 365 12.07 15.62 3.37
CA GLU A 365 11.08 16.06 2.39
C GLU A 365 11.57 15.76 0.97
N ILE A 366 10.78 15.03 0.17
CA ILE A 366 11.10 14.76 -1.23
C ILE A 366 10.83 16.01 -2.06
N GLU A 367 11.87 16.58 -2.64
CA GLU A 367 11.77 17.71 -3.57
C GLU A 367 11.28 17.25 -4.95
N GLY A 368 10.29 17.93 -5.52
CA GLY A 368 9.74 17.63 -6.84
C GLY A 368 8.45 18.38 -7.13
N GLU A 369 7.96 18.22 -8.35
CA GLU A 369 6.67 18.75 -8.82
C GLU A 369 5.68 17.65 -9.23
N GLY A 370 5.96 16.40 -8.86
CA GLY A 370 5.10 15.26 -9.15
C GLY A 370 3.85 15.17 -8.27
N GLY A 371 3.80 15.97 -7.19
CA GLY A 371 2.72 15.93 -6.20
C GLY A 371 2.83 14.70 -5.31
N HIS A 372 1.68 14.13 -4.95
CA HIS A 372 1.59 12.92 -4.14
C HIS A 372 2.39 11.74 -4.74
N LEU A 373 2.49 11.67 -6.08
CA LEU A 373 3.20 10.57 -6.74
C LEU A 373 4.73 10.63 -6.57
N ASP A 374 5.32 11.73 -6.07
CA ASP A 374 6.76 11.77 -5.79
C ASP A 374 7.17 10.74 -4.73
N GLY A 375 6.30 10.39 -3.78
CA GLY A 375 6.56 9.32 -2.81
C GLY A 375 6.55 7.90 -3.40
N VAL A 376 6.05 7.72 -4.62
CA VAL A 376 6.06 6.44 -5.34
C VAL A 376 7.10 6.44 -6.44
N LEU A 377 7.06 7.44 -7.33
CA LEU A 377 7.88 7.49 -8.54
C LEU A 377 9.28 8.10 -8.31
N SER A 378 9.41 8.94 -7.30
CA SER A 378 10.66 9.67 -6.97
C SER A 378 11.23 9.29 -5.59
N VAL A 379 10.76 8.21 -4.98
CA VAL A 379 11.16 7.77 -3.63
C VAL A 379 12.66 7.55 -3.48
N ALA A 380 13.36 7.24 -4.57
CA ALA A 380 14.82 7.10 -4.60
C ALA A 380 15.55 8.37 -4.11
N LYS A 381 14.94 9.56 -4.19
CA LYS A 381 15.47 10.79 -3.64
C LYS A 381 15.60 10.76 -2.10
N ALA A 382 14.77 9.98 -1.43
CA ALA A 382 14.84 9.72 0.01
C ALA A 382 15.74 8.51 0.35
N GLY A 383 16.32 7.86 -0.66
CA GLY A 383 17.02 6.58 -0.51
C GLY A 383 18.12 6.59 0.55
N GLU A 384 18.96 7.62 0.55
CA GLU A 384 20.06 7.73 1.53
C GLU A 384 19.53 7.97 2.95
N ALA A 385 18.50 8.80 3.13
CA ALA A 385 17.85 9.00 4.42
C ALA A 385 17.22 7.71 4.94
N ILE A 386 16.55 6.94 4.07
CA ILE A 386 15.98 5.63 4.40
C ILE A 386 17.09 4.64 4.79
N ARG A 387 18.15 4.52 3.99
CA ARG A 387 19.31 3.63 4.27
C ARG A 387 19.91 3.93 5.64
N LYS A 388 20.23 5.19 5.89
CA LYS A 388 20.81 5.62 7.18
C LYS A 388 19.90 5.27 8.34
N PHE A 389 18.63 5.61 8.26
CA PHE A 389 17.64 5.35 9.31
C PHE A 389 17.45 3.86 9.60
N LEU A 390 17.46 3.00 8.57
CA LEU A 390 17.35 1.55 8.73
C LEU A 390 18.63 0.93 9.29
N SER A 391 19.77 1.63 9.23
CA SER A 391 21.06 1.15 9.71
C SER A 391 21.37 1.56 11.16
N GLU A 392 20.63 2.51 11.73
CA GLU A 392 20.72 2.93 13.13
C GLU A 392 20.12 1.90 14.09
#